data_6f3097e1b567f86b5b131689ea18ae91
#
_entry.id   6f3097e1b567f86b5b131689ea18ae91
#
_cell.length_a   1.000
_cell.length_b   1.000
_cell.length_c   1.000
_cell.angle_alpha   90.00
_cell.angle_beta   90.00
_cell.angle_gamma   90.00
#
_symmetry.space_group_name_H-M   'P 1'
#
loop_
_entity.id
_entity.type
_entity.pdbx_description
1 polymer ?
#
loop_
_entity_poly.entity_id
_entity_poly.type
_entity_poly.pdbx_seq_one_letter_code
_entity_poly.pdbx_strand_id
1 'polypeptide(L)'
;MKAIVARAFGGPEVLALEEVPDPAAGRGQVRVRVHAVGVNPYDTYMRAGGYAIKPDLPYTPGADAAGVIDQVGADVTGWSTGDRVYVSGTAEGKAHGAYAQLAVCSPEQVHRLPNRISFSQGAGLFVPYVTAWRALFGRANTRAGDRDRKSTRLNSSHT
;
A
#
# COMPACT_ATOMS: atom_id res chain seq x y z
N MET A 1 -10.91 0.90 15.85
CA MET A 1 -10.30 -0.18 15.05
C MET A 1 -8.90 -0.50 15.54
N LYS A 2 -8.39 -1.71 15.21
CA LYS A 2 -6.97 -2.02 15.46
C LYS A 2 -6.12 -1.51 14.29
N ALA A 3 -4.97 -0.91 14.62
CA ALA A 3 -3.98 -0.45 13.65
C ALA A 3 -2.56 -0.64 14.21
N ILE A 4 -1.60 -0.78 13.30
CA ILE A 4 -0.18 -0.69 13.65
C ILE A 4 0.20 0.79 13.63
N VAL A 5 0.75 1.27 14.75
CA VAL A 5 1.13 2.68 14.92
C VAL A 5 2.62 2.77 15.22
N ALA A 6 3.33 3.65 14.52
CA ALA A 6 4.69 4.04 14.83
C ALA A 6 4.70 5.46 15.41
N ARG A 7 5.27 5.61 16.61
CA ARG A 7 5.37 6.90 17.32
C ARG A 7 6.74 7.53 17.23
N ALA A 8 7.70 6.77 16.69
CA ALA A 8 9.06 7.22 16.43
C ALA A 8 9.58 6.52 15.16
N PHE A 9 10.61 7.06 14.57
CA PHE A 9 11.39 6.34 13.54
C PHE A 9 12.35 5.37 14.23
N GLY A 10 12.55 4.18 13.62
CA GLY A 10 13.43 3.17 14.21
C GLY A 10 13.28 1.80 13.55
N GLY A 11 13.74 0.78 14.26
CA GLY A 11 13.63 -0.62 13.88
C GLY A 11 12.18 -1.15 14.06
N PRO A 12 11.98 -2.47 13.93
CA PRO A 12 10.65 -3.09 14.08
C PRO A 12 10.01 -2.86 15.46
N GLU A 13 10.78 -2.60 16.48
CA GLU A 13 10.36 -2.36 17.86
C GLU A 13 9.46 -1.10 18.02
N VAL A 14 9.52 -0.17 17.07
CA VAL A 14 8.65 1.04 17.10
C VAL A 14 7.22 0.78 16.64
N LEU A 15 6.94 -0.41 16.11
CA LEU A 15 5.61 -0.80 15.65
C LEU A 15 4.78 -1.34 16.81
N ALA A 16 3.70 -0.67 17.14
CA ALA A 16 2.77 -1.11 18.19
C ALA A 16 1.38 -1.39 17.61
N LEU A 17 0.73 -2.47 18.05
CA LEU A 17 -0.68 -2.70 17.77
C LEU A 17 -1.50 -1.89 18.77
N GLU A 18 -2.26 -0.94 18.25
CA GLU A 18 -3.08 -0.03 19.08
C GLU A 18 -4.55 -0.06 18.67
N GLU A 19 -5.43 0.30 19.60
CA GLU A 19 -6.80 0.63 19.29
C GLU A 19 -6.90 2.14 19.04
N VAL A 20 -7.36 2.49 17.83
CA VAL A 20 -7.53 3.88 17.40
C VAL A 20 -8.97 4.10 16.94
N PRO A 21 -9.47 5.34 16.94
CA PRO A 21 -10.79 5.64 16.39
C PRO A 21 -10.96 5.16 14.95
N ASP A 22 -12.17 4.72 14.61
CA ASP A 22 -12.49 4.36 13.24
C ASP A 22 -12.48 5.63 12.37
N PRO A 23 -11.70 5.68 11.28
CA PRO A 23 -11.74 6.80 10.36
C PRO A 23 -13.06 6.79 9.59
N ALA A 24 -13.62 7.95 9.30
CA ALA A 24 -14.76 8.10 8.41
C ALA A 24 -14.30 8.54 7.02
N ALA A 25 -14.95 8.04 5.96
CA ALA A 25 -14.76 8.58 4.62
C ALA A 25 -15.37 9.98 4.55
N GLY A 26 -14.52 10.97 4.35
CA GLY A 26 -14.95 12.35 4.10
C GLY A 26 -15.45 12.56 2.68
N ARG A 27 -15.74 13.81 2.32
CA ARG A 27 -16.12 14.20 0.95
C ARG A 27 -15.01 13.82 -0.03
N GLY A 28 -15.36 13.17 -1.15
CA GLY A 28 -14.40 12.71 -2.15
C GLY A 28 -13.53 11.53 -1.71
N GLN A 29 -13.91 10.79 -0.68
CA GLN A 29 -13.14 9.67 -0.16
C GLN A 29 -13.97 8.39 -0.09
N VAL A 30 -13.30 7.25 -0.12
CA VAL A 30 -13.87 5.94 0.19
C VAL A 30 -13.14 5.34 1.39
N ARG A 31 -13.85 4.53 2.19
CA ARG A 31 -13.23 3.74 3.24
C ARG A 31 -13.25 2.27 2.85
N VAL A 32 -12.11 1.64 2.98
CA VAL A 32 -11.89 0.22 2.67
C VAL A 32 -11.74 -0.55 3.97
N ARG A 33 -12.56 -1.58 4.15
CA ARG A 33 -12.34 -2.62 5.16
C ARG A 33 -11.26 -3.53 4.63
N VAL A 34 -10.10 -3.47 5.25
CA VAL A 34 -8.89 -4.17 4.83
C VAL A 34 -8.98 -5.65 5.18
N HIS A 35 -8.72 -6.51 4.21
CA HIS A 35 -8.66 -7.97 4.36
C HIS A 35 -7.23 -8.51 4.26
N ALA A 36 -6.37 -7.81 3.52
CA ALA A 36 -4.96 -8.16 3.40
C ALA A 36 -4.13 -6.90 3.13
N VAL A 37 -2.90 -6.90 3.58
CA VAL A 37 -1.91 -5.84 3.33
C VAL A 37 -0.66 -6.42 2.69
N GLY A 38 -0.02 -5.64 1.81
CA GLY A 38 1.31 -5.93 1.30
C GLY A 38 2.38 -5.30 2.19
N VAL A 39 3.45 -6.04 2.45
CA VAL A 39 4.62 -5.55 3.18
C VAL A 39 5.76 -5.37 2.18
N ASN A 40 6.26 -4.15 2.06
CA ASN A 40 7.26 -3.77 1.09
C ASN A 40 8.55 -3.27 1.77
N PRO A 41 9.73 -3.43 1.14
CA PRO A 41 10.97 -2.80 1.63
C PRO A 41 10.82 -1.29 1.86
N TYR A 42 10.06 -0.62 1.03
CA TYR A 42 9.70 0.78 1.16
C TYR A 42 9.13 1.13 2.55
N ASP A 43 8.22 0.30 3.09
CA ASP A 43 7.61 0.51 4.42
C ASP A 43 8.69 0.49 5.51
N THR A 44 9.71 -0.37 5.36
CA THR A 44 10.82 -0.45 6.33
C THR A 44 11.72 0.78 6.28
N TYR A 45 11.97 1.33 5.08
CA TYR A 45 12.75 2.56 4.92
C TYR A 45 12.02 3.78 5.49
N MET A 46 10.70 3.88 5.27
CA MET A 46 9.88 4.93 5.88
C MET A 46 9.88 4.83 7.40
N ARG A 47 9.65 3.63 7.94
CA ARG A 47 9.70 3.39 9.38
C ARG A 47 11.03 3.79 9.99
N ALA A 48 12.15 3.48 9.34
CA ALA A 48 13.48 3.85 9.80
C ALA A 48 13.80 5.36 9.66
N GLY A 49 12.94 6.15 9.01
CA GLY A 49 13.18 7.56 8.74
C GLY A 49 14.21 7.84 7.65
N GLY A 50 14.66 6.80 6.94
CA GLY A 50 15.65 6.89 5.86
C GLY A 50 15.09 7.14 4.47
N TYR A 51 13.78 7.32 4.33
CA TYR A 51 13.14 7.59 3.04
C TYR A 51 13.02 9.09 2.77
N ALA A 52 12.95 9.47 1.48
CA ALA A 52 12.88 10.88 1.08
C ALA A 52 11.61 11.59 1.59
N ILE A 53 10.50 10.85 1.68
CA ILE A 53 9.25 11.32 2.27
C ILE A 53 9.18 10.78 3.68
N LYS A 54 9.03 11.65 4.67
CA LYS A 54 8.84 11.28 6.08
C LYS A 54 7.39 11.55 6.46
N PRO A 55 6.66 10.54 6.96
CA PRO A 55 5.33 10.78 7.50
C PRO A 55 5.41 11.58 8.81
N ASP A 56 4.35 12.33 9.10
CA ASP A 56 4.17 12.93 10.42
C ASP A 56 3.90 11.85 11.46
N LEU A 57 4.58 11.94 12.59
CA LEU A 57 4.40 11.02 13.72
C LEU A 57 3.26 11.49 14.66
N PRO A 58 2.44 10.58 15.20
CA PRO A 58 2.42 9.14 14.96
C PRO A 58 1.78 8.79 13.60
N TYR A 59 2.20 7.67 12.99
CA TYR A 59 1.61 7.23 11.71
C TYR A 59 1.36 5.72 11.69
N THR A 60 0.44 5.31 10.80
CA THR A 60 0.20 3.91 10.45
C THR A 60 0.91 3.61 9.13
N PRO A 61 1.81 2.62 9.06
CA PRO A 61 2.47 2.23 7.82
C PRO A 61 1.54 1.56 6.81
N GLY A 62 2.08 1.27 5.62
CA GLY A 62 1.48 0.42 4.59
C GLY A 62 0.93 1.21 3.42
N ALA A 63 1.41 0.87 2.21
CA ALA A 63 0.95 1.45 0.95
C ALA A 63 0.00 0.51 0.19
N ASP A 64 0.18 -0.80 0.36
CA ASP A 64 -0.54 -1.83 -0.38
C ASP A 64 -1.57 -2.53 0.49
N ALA A 65 -2.80 -2.60 0.00
CA ALA A 65 -3.86 -3.36 0.64
C ALA A 65 -4.87 -3.91 -0.37
N ALA A 66 -5.72 -4.82 0.08
CA ALA A 66 -6.93 -5.21 -0.62
C ALA A 66 -8.05 -5.47 0.37
N GLY A 67 -9.27 -5.18 -0.05
CA GLY A 67 -10.44 -5.31 0.81
C GLY A 67 -11.74 -4.97 0.10
N VAL A 68 -12.70 -4.53 0.88
CA VAL A 68 -14.05 -4.18 0.40
C VAL A 68 -14.35 -2.75 0.82
N ILE A 69 -14.89 -1.94 -0.07
CA ILE A 69 -15.40 -0.62 0.28
C ILE A 69 -16.56 -0.79 1.24
N ASP A 70 -16.48 -0.21 2.42
CA ASP A 70 -17.53 -0.24 3.43
C ASP A 70 -18.19 1.13 3.69
N GLN A 71 -17.58 2.20 3.18
CA GLN A 71 -18.17 3.53 3.21
C GLN A 71 -17.75 4.33 1.98
N VAL A 72 -18.70 5.06 1.39
CA VAL A 72 -18.48 5.99 0.27
C VAL A 72 -18.86 7.38 0.75
N GLY A 73 -17.95 8.31 0.64
CA GLY A 73 -18.16 9.71 1.01
C GLY A 73 -18.96 10.48 -0.04
N ALA A 74 -19.42 11.67 0.33
CA ALA A 74 -20.14 12.54 -0.60
C ALA A 74 -19.28 12.87 -1.84
N ASP A 75 -19.93 13.05 -3.00
CA ASP A 75 -19.35 13.39 -4.30
C ASP A 75 -18.42 12.32 -4.91
N VAL A 76 -18.36 11.12 -4.34
CA VAL A 76 -17.71 9.98 -4.97
C VAL A 76 -18.68 9.30 -5.92
N THR A 77 -18.25 9.11 -7.17
CA THR A 77 -19.00 8.39 -8.20
C THR A 77 -18.24 7.16 -8.66
N GLY A 78 -18.95 6.16 -9.20
CA GLY A 78 -18.34 4.95 -9.75
C GLY A 78 -17.96 3.90 -8.72
N TRP A 79 -18.14 4.16 -7.41
CA TRP A 79 -17.87 3.25 -6.32
C TRP A 79 -19.10 3.02 -5.45
N SER A 80 -19.23 1.81 -4.92
CA SER A 80 -20.32 1.40 -4.02
C SER A 80 -19.79 0.56 -2.86
N THR A 81 -20.52 0.62 -1.74
CA THR A 81 -20.28 -0.32 -0.63
C THR A 81 -20.45 -1.77 -1.13
N GLY A 82 -19.52 -2.63 -0.77
CA GLY A 82 -19.44 -4.01 -1.25
C GLY A 82 -18.46 -4.20 -2.42
N ASP A 83 -18.00 -3.14 -3.08
CA ASP A 83 -17.00 -3.26 -4.15
C ASP A 83 -15.69 -3.82 -3.61
N ARG A 84 -15.19 -4.88 -4.27
CA ARG A 84 -13.88 -5.46 -3.99
C ARG A 84 -12.81 -4.64 -4.66
N VAL A 85 -11.79 -4.25 -3.89
CA VAL A 85 -10.73 -3.35 -4.37
C VAL A 85 -9.34 -3.80 -3.91
N TYR A 86 -8.32 -3.41 -4.67
CA TYR A 86 -6.97 -3.24 -4.16
C TYR A 86 -6.62 -1.76 -4.08
N VAL A 87 -5.71 -1.42 -3.16
CA VAL A 87 -5.31 -0.05 -2.87
C VAL A 87 -3.92 0.21 -3.43
N SER A 88 -3.75 1.33 -4.10
CA SER A 88 -2.48 1.80 -4.67
C SER A 88 -1.96 3.02 -3.91
N GLY A 89 -1.41 2.77 -2.74
CA GLY A 89 -1.02 3.82 -1.82
C GLY A 89 -2.19 4.35 -1.00
N THR A 90 -1.96 4.66 0.23
CA THR A 90 -2.87 5.41 1.08
C THR A 90 -2.56 6.90 0.96
N ALA A 91 -3.46 7.76 1.43
CA ALA A 91 -3.34 9.21 1.29
C ALA A 91 -1.92 9.70 1.58
N GLU A 92 -1.30 10.32 0.60
CA GLU A 92 0.10 10.76 0.61
C GLU A 92 0.43 11.57 1.88
N GLY A 93 1.49 11.16 2.58
CA GLY A 93 2.09 11.92 3.67
C GLY A 93 1.26 12.01 4.95
N LYS A 94 0.13 11.35 5.05
CA LYS A 94 -0.76 11.44 6.21
C LYS A 94 -0.71 10.18 7.06
N ALA A 95 -1.07 10.35 8.33
CA ALA A 95 -0.95 9.39 9.42
C ALA A 95 -1.67 8.03 9.24
N HIS A 96 -2.25 7.73 8.08
CA HIS A 96 -3.19 6.63 7.91
C HIS A 96 -2.81 5.69 6.77
N GLY A 97 -1.85 4.82 7.03
CA GLY A 97 -1.49 3.72 6.12
C GLY A 97 -2.46 2.53 6.20
N ALA A 98 -2.17 1.52 5.42
CA ALA A 98 -3.03 0.34 5.27
C ALA A 98 -2.82 -0.74 6.35
N TYR A 99 -1.82 -0.61 7.26
CA TYR A 99 -1.63 -1.57 8.36
C TYR A 99 -2.68 -1.37 9.45
N ALA A 100 -3.94 -1.37 9.07
CA ALA A 100 -5.11 -1.16 9.91
C ALA A 100 -6.30 -1.98 9.41
N GLN A 101 -7.33 -2.11 10.23
CA GLN A 101 -8.57 -2.77 9.82
C GLN A 101 -9.38 -1.94 8.80
N LEU A 102 -9.22 -0.62 8.82
CA LEU A 102 -9.90 0.31 7.93
C LEU A 102 -8.86 1.30 7.35
N ALA A 103 -8.96 1.57 6.05
CA ALA A 103 -8.14 2.57 5.37
C ALA A 103 -9.03 3.55 4.60
N VAL A 104 -8.73 4.84 4.69
CA VAL A 104 -9.41 5.88 3.91
C VAL A 104 -8.53 6.25 2.72
N CYS A 105 -9.12 6.22 1.53
CA CYS A 105 -8.45 6.44 0.26
C CYS A 105 -9.21 7.46 -0.58
N SER A 106 -8.52 8.11 -1.51
CA SER A 106 -9.18 8.79 -2.61
C SER A 106 -9.67 7.77 -3.66
N PRO A 107 -10.64 8.12 -4.51
CA PRO A 107 -11.14 7.22 -5.55
C PRO A 107 -10.07 6.75 -6.54
N GLU A 108 -9.03 7.55 -6.75
CA GLU A 108 -7.90 7.23 -7.64
C GLU A 108 -6.94 6.20 -7.03
N GLN A 109 -6.98 6.01 -5.72
CA GLN A 109 -6.14 5.07 -5.00
C GLN A 109 -6.78 3.68 -4.88
N VAL A 110 -8.03 3.52 -5.29
CA VAL A 110 -8.71 2.23 -5.24
C VAL A 110 -9.01 1.72 -6.65
N HIS A 111 -8.78 0.44 -6.86
CA HIS A 111 -8.95 -0.23 -8.15
C HIS A 111 -9.76 -1.50 -7.98
N ARG A 112 -10.64 -1.80 -8.94
CA ARG A 112 -11.50 -3.00 -8.89
C ARG A 112 -10.65 -4.28 -8.82
N LEU A 113 -10.96 -5.13 -7.84
CA LEU A 113 -10.34 -6.43 -7.69
C LEU A 113 -11.30 -7.51 -8.22
N PRO A 114 -10.96 -8.20 -9.33
CA PRO A 114 -11.80 -9.27 -9.87
C PRO A 114 -12.06 -10.38 -8.85
N ASN A 115 -13.24 -10.99 -8.91
CA ASN A 115 -13.65 -12.03 -7.95
C ASN A 115 -12.71 -13.25 -7.93
N ARG A 116 -12.05 -13.55 -9.05
CA ARG A 116 -11.08 -14.65 -9.16
C ARG A 116 -9.74 -14.38 -8.45
N ILE A 117 -9.48 -13.14 -8.05
CA ILE A 117 -8.25 -12.74 -7.35
C ILE A 117 -8.57 -12.67 -5.85
N SER A 118 -7.78 -13.35 -5.03
CA SER A 118 -7.90 -13.26 -3.57
C SER A 118 -7.44 -11.89 -3.05
N PHE A 119 -7.87 -11.51 -1.85
CA PHE A 119 -7.38 -10.26 -1.25
C PHE A 119 -5.88 -10.29 -0.99
N SER A 120 -5.31 -11.44 -0.62
CA SER A 120 -3.86 -11.58 -0.47
C SER A 120 -3.11 -11.34 -1.77
N GLN A 121 -3.62 -11.84 -2.90
CA GLN A 121 -3.05 -11.53 -4.22
C GLN A 121 -3.25 -10.06 -4.57
N GLY A 122 -4.43 -9.50 -4.28
CA GLY A 122 -4.73 -8.08 -4.52
C GLY A 122 -3.81 -7.13 -3.76
N ALA A 123 -3.49 -7.45 -2.51
CA ALA A 123 -2.57 -6.66 -1.68
C ALA A 123 -1.11 -6.69 -2.18
N GLY A 124 -0.75 -7.58 -3.08
CA GLY A 124 0.57 -7.65 -3.71
C GLY A 124 0.64 -7.01 -5.10
N LEU A 125 -0.42 -6.32 -5.57
CA LEU A 125 -0.45 -5.83 -6.95
C LEU A 125 0.29 -4.50 -7.15
N PHE A 126 0.11 -3.51 -6.28
CA PHE A 126 0.56 -2.15 -6.60
C PHE A 126 2.08 -2.01 -6.56
N VAL A 127 2.71 -1.94 -5.40
CA VAL A 127 4.15 -1.63 -5.30
C VAL A 127 5.01 -2.62 -6.09
N PRO A 128 4.84 -3.96 -5.97
CA PRO A 128 5.71 -4.90 -6.68
C PRO A 128 5.55 -4.82 -8.21
N TYR A 129 4.30 -4.81 -8.71
CA TYR A 129 4.08 -4.85 -10.15
C TYR A 129 4.32 -3.51 -10.84
N VAL A 130 3.98 -2.39 -10.21
CA VAL A 130 4.30 -1.06 -10.76
C VAL A 130 5.82 -0.84 -10.78
N THR A 131 6.54 -1.30 -9.77
CA THR A 131 8.00 -1.26 -9.75
C THR A 131 8.60 -2.09 -10.89
N ALA A 132 8.14 -3.32 -11.07
CA ALA A 132 8.58 -4.19 -12.15
C ALA A 132 8.22 -3.60 -13.54
N TRP A 133 6.99 -3.14 -13.70
CA TRP A 133 6.53 -2.51 -14.94
C TRP A 133 7.38 -1.28 -15.30
N ARG A 134 7.62 -0.41 -14.33
CA ARG A 134 8.44 0.79 -14.53
C ARG A 134 9.89 0.45 -14.89
N ALA A 135 10.46 -0.58 -14.26
CA ALA A 135 11.80 -1.04 -14.56
C ALA A 135 11.89 -1.57 -16.00
N LEU A 136 10.98 -2.46 -16.39
CA LEU A 136 11.00 -3.14 -17.68
C LEU A 136 10.62 -2.19 -18.83
N PHE A 137 9.49 -1.52 -18.73
CA PHE A 137 8.94 -0.75 -19.84
C PHE A 137 9.31 0.73 -19.77
N GLY A 138 9.35 1.31 -18.57
CA GLY A 138 9.67 2.73 -18.40
C GLY A 138 11.17 3.06 -18.41
N ARG A 139 12.03 2.12 -18.03
CA ARG A 139 13.47 2.35 -17.94
C ARG A 139 14.27 1.50 -18.93
N ALA A 140 14.04 0.20 -18.99
CA ALA A 140 14.74 -0.70 -19.89
C ALA A 140 14.18 -0.69 -21.32
N ASN A 141 12.99 -0.11 -21.53
CA ASN A 141 12.29 -0.07 -22.83
C ASN A 141 12.17 -1.47 -23.47
N THR A 142 11.87 -2.46 -22.64
CA THR A 142 11.81 -3.88 -23.02
C THR A 142 10.67 -4.13 -24.01
N ARG A 143 10.92 -4.96 -25.01
CA ARG A 143 9.97 -5.34 -26.06
C ARG A 143 9.68 -6.84 -26.04
N ALA A 144 8.59 -7.23 -26.68
CA ALA A 144 8.27 -8.65 -26.86
C ALA A 144 9.42 -9.36 -27.58
N GLY A 145 9.90 -10.47 -27.02
CA GLY A 145 11.03 -11.23 -27.54
C GLY A 145 12.38 -10.91 -26.90
N ASP A 146 12.49 -9.84 -26.11
CA ASP A 146 13.70 -9.56 -25.37
C ASP A 146 13.96 -10.65 -24.33
N ARG A 147 15.24 -10.93 -24.10
CA ARG A 147 15.68 -11.94 -23.13
C ARG A 147 16.36 -11.25 -21.95
N ASP A 148 15.88 -11.53 -20.74
CA ASP A 148 16.59 -11.17 -19.53
C ASP A 148 17.68 -12.21 -19.22
N ARG A 149 18.88 -11.74 -18.91
CA ARG A 149 19.98 -12.57 -18.45
C ARG A 149 20.40 -12.13 -17.04
N LYS A 150 20.04 -12.93 -16.05
CA LYS A 150 20.54 -12.73 -14.68
C LYS A 150 22.07 -12.89 -14.68
N SER A 151 22.79 -11.81 -14.34
CA SER A 151 24.23 -11.88 -14.14
C SER A 151 24.53 -12.61 -12.81
N THR A 152 25.31 -13.67 -12.88
CA THR A 152 25.81 -14.38 -11.68
C THR A 152 26.91 -13.63 -10.93
N ARG A 153 27.36 -12.46 -11.41
CA ARG A 153 28.43 -11.66 -10.78
C ARG A 153 28.02 -10.86 -9.53
N LEU A 154 26.75 -10.84 -9.14
CA LEU A 154 26.26 -10.01 -8.05
C LEU A 154 26.29 -10.65 -6.67
N ASN A 155 26.83 -11.87 -6.50
CA ASN A 155 26.87 -12.55 -5.21
C ASN A 155 28.26 -12.63 -4.55
N SER A 156 29.25 -11.84 -5.00
CA SER A 156 30.61 -11.92 -4.46
C SER A 156 31.03 -10.73 -3.58
N SER A 157 30.10 -9.89 -3.12
CA SER A 157 30.45 -8.71 -2.30
C SER A 157 29.78 -8.67 -0.92
N HIS A 158 29.45 -9.83 -0.35
CA HIS A 158 29.09 -9.94 1.07
C HIS A 158 29.95 -11.00 1.74
N THR A 159 31.19 -10.67 1.93
CA THR A 159 32.06 -11.24 2.98
C THR A 159 32.54 -10.13 3.88
#